data_f4b1d9a4599365de88cb7389e45765c1
#
_entry.id   f4b1d9a4599365de88cb7389e45765c1
#
_cell.length_a   1.000
_cell.length_b   1.000
_cell.length_c   1.000
_cell.angle_alpha   90.00
_cell.angle_beta   90.00
_cell.angle_gamma   90.00
#
_symmetry.space_group_name_H-M   'P 1'
#
loop_
_entity.id
_entity.type
_entity.pdbx_description
1 polymer ?
#
loop_
_entity_poly.entity_id
_entity_poly.type
_entity_poly.pdbx_seq_one_letter_code
_entity_poly.pdbx_strand_id
1 'polypeptide(L)'
;MNISVRIELFKEGDLYVALSPELNVSSFGETIEDAKNSLKEAVEAFIEECQEMGTLEEVLEESGFSKINNSWKSRKPFAEEDLALAV
;
A
#
# COMPACT_ATOMS: atom_id res chain seq x y z
N MET A 1 9.77 2.27 -15.13
CA MET A 1 9.76 1.56 -13.83
C MET A 1 8.34 1.33 -13.37
N ASN A 2 8.04 0.12 -12.97
CA ASN A 2 6.73 -0.24 -12.47
C ASN A 2 6.78 -0.50 -10.97
N ILE A 3 5.76 -0.04 -10.26
CA ILE A 3 5.62 -0.29 -8.84
C ILE A 3 4.27 -0.96 -8.61
N SER A 4 4.29 -2.18 -8.10
CA SER A 4 3.10 -2.94 -7.79
C SER A 4 2.87 -2.92 -6.28
N VAL A 5 1.76 -2.35 -5.87
CA VAL A 5 1.44 -2.14 -4.46
C VAL A 5 0.28 -3.03 -4.06
N ARG A 6 0.47 -3.81 -3.00
CA ARG A 6 -0.61 -4.63 -2.43
C ARG A 6 -1.55 -3.72 -1.63
N ILE A 7 -2.84 -3.93 -1.79
CA ILE A 7 -3.83 -3.15 -1.04
C ILE A 7 -4.78 -4.08 -0.29
N GLU A 8 -5.32 -3.56 0.80
CA GLU A 8 -6.34 -4.22 1.60
C GLU A 8 -7.57 -3.31 1.66
N LEU A 9 -8.73 -3.93 1.65
CA LEU A 9 -10.00 -3.20 1.65
C LEU A 9 -10.80 -3.56 2.88
N PHE A 10 -11.33 -2.55 3.55
CA PHE A 10 -12.14 -2.71 4.76
C PHE A 10 -13.43 -1.92 4.61
N LYS A 11 -14.45 -2.36 5.30
CA LYS A 11 -15.69 -1.59 5.40
C LYS A 11 -15.77 -0.98 6.80
N GLU A 12 -15.97 0.32 6.87
CA GLU A 12 -16.12 1.03 8.13
C GLU A 12 -17.39 1.87 8.07
N GLY A 13 -18.45 1.40 8.75
CA GLY A 13 -19.75 2.03 8.67
C GLY A 13 -20.27 2.01 7.23
N ASP A 14 -20.58 3.17 6.69
CA ASP A 14 -21.08 3.33 5.32
C ASP A 14 -19.98 3.59 4.32
N LEU A 15 -18.70 3.57 4.74
CA LEU A 15 -17.56 3.86 3.89
C LEU A 15 -16.70 2.63 3.69
N TYR A 16 -15.97 2.64 2.60
CA TYR A 16 -14.92 1.65 2.34
C TYR A 16 -13.56 2.31 2.50
N VAL A 17 -12.63 1.59 3.10
CA VAL A 17 -11.25 2.04 3.30
C VAL A 17 -10.33 1.16 2.49
N ALA A 18 -9.44 1.77 1.73
CA ALA A 18 -8.37 1.07 1.02
C ALA A 18 -7.04 1.43 1.69
N LEU A 19 -6.24 0.42 1.97
CA LEU A 19 -4.98 0.56 2.69
C LEU A 19 -3.85 -0.09 1.91
N SER A 20 -2.74 0.62 1.80
CA SER A 20 -1.46 0.06 1.39
C SER A 20 -0.65 -0.19 2.66
N PRO A 21 -0.56 -1.44 3.15
CA PRO A 21 0.07 -1.70 4.44
C PRO A 21 1.56 -1.37 4.46
N GLU A 22 2.29 -1.71 3.41
CA GLU A 22 3.74 -1.50 3.36
C GLU A 22 4.09 -0.01 3.37
N LEU A 23 3.34 0.80 2.65
CA LEU A 23 3.59 2.24 2.59
C LEU A 23 2.86 3.01 3.70
N ASN A 24 1.95 2.35 4.38
CA ASN A 24 1.10 2.95 5.43
C ASN A 24 0.32 4.16 4.90
N VAL A 25 -0.23 4.01 3.71
CA VAL A 25 -1.08 5.02 3.08
C VAL A 25 -2.48 4.45 2.96
N SER A 26 -3.47 5.22 3.34
CA SER A 26 -4.87 4.80 3.23
C SER A 26 -5.74 5.90 2.66
N SER A 27 -6.88 5.51 2.13
CA SER A 27 -7.90 6.43 1.65
C SER A 27 -9.26 5.76 1.76
N PHE A 28 -10.31 6.49 1.47
CA PHE A 28 -11.67 5.97 1.64
C PHE A 28 -12.57 6.44 0.50
N GLY A 29 -13.73 5.80 0.40
CA GLY A 29 -14.74 6.16 -0.57
C GLY A 29 -16.08 5.54 -0.23
N GLU A 30 -17.13 5.98 -0.91
CA GLU A 30 -18.47 5.47 -0.69
C GLU A 30 -18.67 4.10 -1.34
N THR A 31 -17.81 3.73 -2.29
CA THR A 31 -17.80 2.43 -2.92
C THR A 31 -16.38 1.88 -2.87
N ILE A 32 -16.26 0.56 -3.11
CA ILE A 32 -14.94 -0.07 -3.20
C ILE A 32 -14.11 0.59 -4.29
N GLU A 33 -14.73 0.85 -5.45
CA GLU A 33 -14.02 1.46 -6.58
C GLU A 33 -13.53 2.87 -6.23
N ASP A 34 -14.37 3.66 -5.56
CA ASP A 34 -13.99 5.01 -5.13
C ASP A 34 -12.82 4.95 -4.13
N ALA A 35 -12.87 4.03 -3.18
CA ALA A 35 -11.78 3.88 -2.20
C ALA A 35 -10.48 3.50 -2.89
N LYS A 36 -10.53 2.60 -3.86
CA LYS A 36 -9.35 2.19 -4.63
C LYS A 36 -8.78 3.34 -5.45
N ASN A 37 -9.63 4.09 -6.12
CA ASN A 37 -9.20 5.24 -6.92
C ASN A 37 -8.58 6.33 -6.05
N SER A 38 -9.18 6.59 -4.90
CA SER A 38 -8.63 7.56 -3.95
C SER A 38 -7.27 7.11 -3.41
N LEU A 39 -7.12 5.82 -3.11
CA LEU A 39 -5.84 5.28 -2.67
C LEU A 39 -4.79 5.39 -3.77
N LYS A 40 -5.17 5.09 -5.01
CA LYS A 40 -4.25 5.21 -6.14
C LYS A 40 -3.69 6.61 -6.25
N GLU A 41 -4.54 7.63 -6.16
CA GLU A 41 -4.12 9.02 -6.20
C GLU A 41 -3.17 9.35 -5.03
N ALA A 42 -3.50 8.88 -3.83
CA ALA A 42 -2.68 9.13 -2.65
C ALA A 42 -1.30 8.47 -2.78
N VAL A 43 -1.24 7.25 -3.27
CA VAL A 43 0.03 6.53 -3.48
C VAL A 43 0.84 7.19 -4.59
N GLU A 44 0.19 7.59 -5.68
CA GLU A 44 0.88 8.30 -6.76
C GLU A 44 1.51 9.61 -6.26
N ALA A 45 0.79 10.37 -5.45
CA ALA A 45 1.31 11.61 -4.87
C ALA A 45 2.49 11.33 -3.94
N PHE A 46 2.40 10.27 -3.13
CA PHE A 46 3.49 9.87 -2.24
C PHE A 46 4.75 9.49 -3.01
N ILE A 47 4.59 8.69 -4.06
CA ILE A 47 5.71 8.26 -4.89
C ILE A 47 6.36 9.45 -5.60
N GLU A 48 5.54 10.36 -6.15
CA GLU A 48 6.03 11.56 -6.81
C GLU A 48 6.84 12.43 -5.85
N GLU A 49 6.37 12.59 -4.63
CA GLU A 49 7.10 13.33 -3.61
C GLU A 49 8.44 12.68 -3.28
N CYS A 50 8.47 11.36 -3.13
CA CYS A 50 9.71 10.62 -2.89
C CYS A 50 10.69 10.75 -4.06
N GLN A 51 10.18 10.77 -5.29
CA GLN A 51 11.02 10.97 -6.47
C GLN A 51 11.66 12.36 -6.46
N GLU A 52 10.90 13.37 -6.13
CA GLU A 52 11.40 14.75 -6.04
C GLU A 52 12.47 14.89 -4.98
N MET A 53 12.32 14.18 -3.87
CA MET A 53 13.30 14.17 -2.78
C MET A 53 14.50 13.26 -3.04
N GLY A 54 14.43 12.43 -4.08
CA GLY A 54 15.49 11.48 -4.40
C GLY A 54 15.55 10.31 -3.43
N THR A 55 14.45 9.99 -2.75
CA THR A 55 14.41 8.96 -1.68
C THR A 55 13.57 7.74 -2.06
N LEU A 56 13.05 7.66 -3.27
CA LEU A 56 12.08 6.62 -3.63
C LEU A 56 12.61 5.21 -3.42
N GLU A 57 13.79 4.89 -3.94
CA GLU A 57 14.32 3.53 -3.80
C GLU A 57 14.56 3.16 -2.34
N GLU A 58 15.09 4.08 -1.56
CA GLU A 58 15.32 3.87 -0.13
C GLU A 58 14.01 3.62 0.61
N VAL A 59 12.98 4.42 0.32
CA VAL A 59 11.66 4.26 0.94
C VAL A 59 11.05 2.90 0.57
N LEU A 60 11.14 2.51 -0.69
CA LEU A 60 10.60 1.21 -1.13
C LEU A 60 11.33 0.05 -0.45
N GLU A 61 12.66 0.10 -0.37
CA GLU A 61 13.42 -0.94 0.31
C GLU A 61 13.07 -1.03 1.80
N GLU A 62 13.00 0.10 2.48
CA GLU A 62 12.63 0.13 3.90
C GLU A 62 11.21 -0.34 4.15
N SER A 63 10.33 -0.14 3.18
CA SER A 63 8.94 -0.58 3.27
C SER A 63 8.75 -2.06 2.92
N GLY A 64 9.81 -2.75 2.55
CA GLY A 64 9.76 -4.18 2.28
C GLY A 64 9.49 -4.55 0.83
N PHE A 65 9.58 -3.60 -0.09
CA PHE A 65 9.45 -3.91 -1.51
C PHE A 65 10.71 -4.57 -2.03
N SER A 66 10.54 -5.44 -3.00
CA SER A 66 11.65 -6.10 -3.70
C SER A 66 11.72 -5.61 -5.13
N LYS A 67 12.93 -5.34 -5.60
CA LYS A 67 13.16 -4.95 -6.98
C LYS A 67 13.57 -6.17 -7.80
N ILE A 68 12.80 -6.43 -8.85
CA ILE A 68 13.08 -7.53 -9.79
C ILE A 68 13.07 -6.92 -11.19
N ASN A 69 14.22 -6.94 -11.85
CA ASN A 69 14.43 -6.22 -13.10
C ASN A 69 14.11 -4.73 -12.92
N ASN A 70 13.20 -4.18 -13.68
CA ASN A 70 12.82 -2.77 -13.57
C ASN A 70 11.46 -2.59 -12.87
N SER A 71 11.10 -3.53 -11.99
CA SER A 71 9.82 -3.52 -11.30
C SER A 71 10.02 -3.67 -9.81
N TRP A 72 9.23 -2.92 -9.03
CA TRP A 72 9.16 -3.03 -7.59
C TRP A 72 7.85 -3.69 -7.21
N LYS A 73 7.90 -4.66 -6.30
CA LYS A 73 6.71 -5.36 -5.84
C LYS A 73 6.67 -5.40 -4.32
N SER A 74 5.49 -5.18 -3.77
CA SER A 74 5.29 -5.39 -2.34
C SER A 74 5.48 -6.86 -2.01
N ARG A 75 6.02 -7.10 -0.82
CA ARG A 75 6.21 -8.48 -0.35
C ARG A 75 4.86 -9.13 -0.09
N LYS A 76 4.83 -10.45 -0.29
CA LYS A 76 3.68 -11.27 0.05
C LYS A 76 4.05 -12.14 1.24
N PRO A 77 3.16 -12.30 2.22
CA PRO A 77 3.48 -13.21 3.33
C PRO A 77 3.55 -14.64 2.82
N PHE A 78 4.46 -15.41 3.38
CA PHE A 78 4.56 -16.85 3.13
C PHE A 78 3.33 -17.56 3.71
N ALA A 79 2.86 -17.10 4.85
CA ALA A 79 1.68 -17.63 5.53
C ALA A 79 1.11 -16.55 6.43
N GLU A 80 -0.16 -16.67 6.72
CA GLU A 80 -0.84 -15.79 7.67
C GLU A 80 -1.58 -16.68 8.67
N GLU A 81 -1.45 -16.35 9.95
CA GLU A 81 -2.07 -17.11 11.02
C GLU A 81 -2.59 -16.15 12.07
N ASP A 82 -3.62 -16.58 12.78
CA ASP A 82 -4.13 -15.84 13.91
C ASP A 82 -3.47 -16.39 15.17
N LEU A 83 -2.92 -15.49 15.98
CA LEU A 83 -2.35 -15.88 17.27
C LEU A 83 -3.35 -15.51 18.34
N ALA A 84 -3.91 -16.52 18.98
CA ALA A 84 -4.89 -16.31 20.06
C ALA A 84 -4.18 -16.10 21.39
N LEU A 85 -4.50 -15.00 22.05
CA LEU A 85 -3.94 -14.65 23.35
C LEU A 85 -5.04 -14.55 24.37
N ALA A 86 -4.81 -15.14 25.54
CA ALA A 86 -5.72 -15.01 26.67
C ALA A 86 -5.17 -13.93 27.61
N VAL A 87 -5.99 -12.92 27.85
CA VAL A 87 -5.61 -11.78 28.71
C VAL A 87 -6.61 -11.60 29.83
#